data_627a32b84b02bb2ba397df268fb1bdff
#
_entry.id   627a32b84b02bb2ba397df268fb1bdff
#
_cell.length_a   1.000
_cell.length_b   1.000
_cell.length_c   1.000
_cell.angle_alpha   90.00
_cell.angle_beta   90.00
_cell.angle_gamma   90.00
#
_symmetry.space_group_name_H-M   'P 1'
#
loop_
_entity.id
_entity.type
_entity.pdbx_description
1 polymer ?
#
loop_
_entity_poly.entity_id
_entity_poly.type
_entity_poly.pdbx_seq_one_letter_code
_entity_poly.pdbx_strand_id
1 'polypeptide(L)'
;MKDILLKVWAKQVRDLSYNIEDCLSEFMVHVRSQSLSRRLMKLKDRHQIAMQIRDLKLKVEEVSIRNTRYNLIKTEASNSVGEVDSYSEDVHNHAASNIDEAELVGFSKPKEELINLMDVNTEDGSPKVICVVGMGGLGKTTLARKTYESKEDIEQKFSSVAWITVSHSIFNIEVLKDMIRQLLGPESLKKCLKELKGKAVQVGDLSKYLMEGLKDKRYFIVFDDLWTIDMWRWIQEFAVASNNRKGSRIVVTTRDVGLAKECSGDSHIYQLKPLQPVDAANLLLRKSRKRQEDMERDGNIVEKLVKKCGGLPLAILMVGGVLATKKVAEWRQFYDHLPSELETNPSLEAMRRMIILSYNHLPSHLKSCFLYLSIFPEDFEIKRRHLVNRWIAKGFIKARGRVNIEDVGKSYFIELINRSMIIPSRVNVEGTVKSCRVHDIMRDVMVSIARDENFVYLTADDNVTSVTEENFRHVSYHGRKFLKECIDWRHFRSXX
;
A
#
# COMPACT_ATOMS: atom_id res chain seq x y z
N MET A 1 24.50 -9.46 2.56
CA MET A 1 24.71 -10.16 3.85
C MET A 1 23.96 -9.48 5.01
N LYS A 2 24.06 -8.14 5.17
CA LYS A 2 23.38 -7.41 6.26
C LYS A 2 21.85 -7.57 6.19
N ASP A 3 21.25 -7.53 5.01
CA ASP A 3 19.79 -7.69 4.80
C ASP A 3 19.30 -9.07 5.22
N ILE A 4 20.08 -10.11 4.96
CA ILE A 4 19.75 -11.48 5.38
C ILE A 4 19.77 -11.57 6.92
N LEU A 5 20.80 -11.01 7.56
CA LEU A 5 20.91 -10.98 9.02
C LEU A 5 19.74 -10.21 9.64
N LEU A 6 19.33 -9.08 9.03
CA LEU A 6 18.19 -8.28 9.48
C LEU A 6 16.88 -9.08 9.38
N LYS A 7 16.66 -9.79 8.27
CA LYS A 7 15.47 -10.65 8.09
C LYS A 7 15.42 -11.77 9.13
N VAL A 8 16.55 -12.44 9.37
CA VAL A 8 16.66 -13.52 10.39
C VAL A 8 16.37 -12.96 11.79
N TRP A 9 16.94 -11.80 12.11
CA TRP A 9 16.71 -11.15 13.41
C TRP A 9 15.23 -10.72 13.56
N ALA A 10 14.64 -10.15 12.53
CA ALA A 10 13.21 -9.75 12.52
C ALA A 10 12.31 -10.97 12.73
N LYS A 11 12.61 -12.10 12.08
CA LYS A 11 11.89 -13.37 12.30
C LYS A 11 12.00 -13.80 13.78
N GLN A 12 13.19 -13.75 14.37
CA GLN A 12 13.40 -14.10 15.79
C GLN A 12 12.58 -13.18 16.73
N VAL A 13 12.56 -11.87 16.47
CA VAL A 13 11.77 -10.90 17.24
C VAL A 13 10.28 -11.25 17.15
N ARG A 14 9.79 -11.55 15.97
CA ARG A 14 8.40 -11.91 15.74
C ARG A 14 8.02 -13.21 16.47
N ASP A 15 8.83 -14.27 16.32
CA ASP A 15 8.59 -15.55 16.97
C ASP A 15 8.60 -15.39 18.49
N LEU A 16 9.51 -14.59 19.01
CA LEU A 16 9.59 -14.24 20.43
C LEU A 16 8.33 -13.49 20.88
N SER A 17 7.84 -12.54 20.09
CA SER A 17 6.59 -11.82 20.36
C SER A 17 5.40 -12.78 20.44
N TYR A 18 5.31 -13.74 19.53
CA TYR A 18 4.26 -14.76 19.54
C TYR A 18 4.34 -15.63 20.81
N ASN A 19 5.54 -16.08 21.19
CA ASN A 19 5.74 -16.88 22.41
C ASN A 19 5.36 -16.10 23.67
N ILE A 20 5.68 -14.81 23.74
CA ILE A 20 5.28 -13.91 24.85
C ILE A 20 3.75 -13.81 24.91
N GLU A 21 3.09 -13.61 23.77
CA GLU A 21 1.63 -13.53 23.68
C GLU A 21 0.96 -14.82 24.12
N ASP A 22 1.51 -15.98 23.77
CA ASP A 22 1.02 -17.29 24.19
C ASP A 22 1.15 -17.46 25.70
N CYS A 23 2.30 -17.14 26.26
CA CYS A 23 2.57 -17.20 27.70
C CYS A 23 1.61 -16.28 28.48
N LEU A 24 1.37 -15.04 27.98
CA LEU A 24 0.41 -14.12 28.59
C LEU A 24 -1.03 -14.67 28.52
N SER A 25 -1.39 -15.32 27.43
CA SER A 25 -2.72 -15.94 27.28
C SER A 25 -2.89 -17.09 28.26
N GLU A 26 -1.90 -17.95 28.41
CA GLU A 26 -1.87 -19.02 29.43
C GLU A 26 -2.02 -18.44 30.84
N PHE A 27 -1.28 -17.38 31.13
CA PHE A 27 -1.37 -16.67 32.43
C PHE A 27 -2.80 -16.18 32.69
N MET A 28 -3.42 -15.53 31.69
CA MET A 28 -4.79 -15.01 31.83
C MET A 28 -5.81 -16.12 32.09
N VAL A 29 -5.67 -17.25 31.42
CA VAL A 29 -6.59 -18.40 31.55
C VAL A 29 -6.39 -19.13 32.89
N HIS A 30 -5.14 -19.40 33.27
CA HIS A 30 -4.84 -20.32 34.38
C HIS A 30 -4.60 -19.61 35.71
N VAL A 31 -4.10 -18.38 35.73
CA VAL A 31 -3.65 -17.71 36.96
C VAL A 31 -4.65 -16.65 37.48
N ARG A 32 -5.38 -15.98 36.58
CA ARG A 32 -6.29 -14.85 36.92
C ARG A 32 -7.62 -15.30 37.57
N SER A 33 -7.92 -16.58 37.65
CA SER A 33 -9.15 -17.10 38.25
C SER A 33 -9.19 -16.84 39.79
N GLN A 34 -10.27 -16.24 40.27
CA GLN A 34 -10.38 -15.74 41.65
C GLN A 34 -10.82 -16.79 42.71
N SER A 35 -11.08 -18.04 42.36
CA SER A 35 -11.54 -19.07 43.27
C SER A 35 -10.40 -19.67 44.11
N LEU A 36 -10.51 -19.64 45.44
CA LEU A 36 -9.53 -20.13 46.40
C LEU A 36 -9.22 -21.64 46.28
N SER A 37 -10.24 -22.46 46.00
CA SER A 37 -10.06 -23.92 45.84
C SER A 37 -9.28 -24.29 44.58
N ARG A 38 -9.33 -23.45 43.53
CA ARG A 38 -8.55 -23.61 42.30
C ARG A 38 -7.09 -23.12 42.44
N ARG A 39 -6.79 -22.30 43.46
CA ARG A 39 -5.45 -21.75 43.67
C ARG A 39 -4.42 -22.83 44.02
N LEU A 40 -4.81 -23.83 44.78
CA LEU A 40 -3.89 -24.93 45.20
C LEU A 40 -3.65 -25.94 44.08
N MET A 41 -4.64 -26.24 43.26
CA MET A 41 -4.49 -27.17 42.14
C MET A 41 -3.64 -26.60 40.98
N LYS A 42 -3.43 -25.29 40.95
CA LYS A 42 -2.71 -24.59 39.86
C LYS A 42 -1.27 -24.23 40.17
N LEU A 43 -0.67 -24.79 41.25
CA LEU A 43 0.73 -24.54 41.58
C LEU A 43 1.69 -25.05 40.48
N LYS A 44 1.36 -26.18 39.87
CA LYS A 44 2.13 -26.73 38.74
C LYS A 44 2.08 -25.79 37.51
N ASP A 45 0.86 -25.32 37.16
CA ASP A 45 0.68 -24.41 36.01
C ASP A 45 1.40 -23.08 36.28
N ARG A 46 1.30 -22.54 37.51
CA ARG A 46 1.97 -21.29 37.88
C ARG A 46 3.50 -21.45 37.82
N HIS A 47 4.01 -22.59 38.26
CA HIS A 47 5.46 -22.89 38.18
C HIS A 47 5.90 -22.98 36.71
N GLN A 48 5.13 -23.68 35.89
CA GLN A 48 5.41 -23.83 34.44
C GLN A 48 5.43 -22.46 33.75
N ILE A 49 4.43 -21.61 34.00
CA ILE A 49 4.37 -20.24 33.44
C ILE A 49 5.55 -19.40 33.92
N ALA A 50 5.93 -19.51 35.22
CA ALA A 50 7.08 -18.78 35.76
C ALA A 50 8.39 -19.20 35.07
N MET A 51 8.54 -20.50 34.76
CA MET A 51 9.69 -21.01 34.00
C MET A 51 9.69 -20.48 32.57
N GLN A 52 8.51 -20.47 31.87
CA GLN A 52 8.37 -19.92 30.53
C GLN A 52 8.74 -18.43 30.51
N ILE A 53 8.28 -17.64 31.47
CA ILE A 53 8.60 -16.20 31.60
C ILE A 53 10.14 -16.03 31.73
N ARG A 54 10.76 -16.84 32.54
CA ARG A 54 12.25 -16.79 32.72
C ARG A 54 12.98 -17.11 31.43
N ASP A 55 12.55 -18.15 30.72
CA ASP A 55 13.17 -18.56 29.44
C ASP A 55 12.93 -17.48 28.36
N LEU A 56 11.74 -16.89 28.30
CA LEU A 56 11.43 -15.80 27.38
C LEU A 56 12.31 -14.57 27.67
N LYS A 57 12.52 -14.23 28.94
CA LYS A 57 13.40 -13.13 29.33
C LYS A 57 14.82 -13.34 28.79
N LEU A 58 15.37 -14.54 28.95
CA LEU A 58 16.70 -14.88 28.44
C LEU A 58 16.76 -14.75 26.91
N LYS A 59 15.73 -15.21 26.22
CA LYS A 59 15.65 -15.08 24.75
C LYS A 59 15.56 -13.61 24.31
N VAL A 60 14.81 -12.77 25.04
CA VAL A 60 14.74 -11.32 24.76
C VAL A 60 16.15 -10.71 24.87
N GLU A 61 16.87 -11.03 25.93
CA GLU A 61 18.25 -10.54 26.16
C GLU A 61 19.18 -10.99 25.02
N GLU A 62 19.11 -12.27 24.62
CA GLU A 62 19.91 -12.83 23.52
C GLU A 62 19.64 -12.14 22.19
N VAL A 63 18.36 -11.94 21.84
CA VAL A 63 17.95 -11.27 20.59
C VAL A 63 18.39 -9.79 20.61
N SER A 64 18.30 -9.14 21.76
CA SER A 64 18.76 -7.75 21.94
C SER A 64 20.29 -7.64 21.77
N ILE A 65 21.06 -8.55 22.36
CA ILE A 65 22.52 -8.60 22.22
C ILE A 65 22.92 -8.79 20.75
N ARG A 66 22.18 -9.63 20.00
CA ARG A 66 22.43 -9.83 18.55
C ARG A 66 22.23 -8.53 17.77
N ASN A 67 21.20 -7.75 18.09
CA ASN A 67 20.98 -6.44 17.45
C ASN A 67 22.18 -5.52 17.69
N THR A 68 22.65 -5.43 18.94
CA THR A 68 23.79 -4.59 19.33
C THR A 68 25.09 -5.07 18.66
N ARG A 69 25.35 -6.38 18.67
CA ARG A 69 26.57 -6.98 18.09
C ARG A 69 26.69 -6.75 16.59
N TYR A 70 25.57 -6.85 15.86
CA TYR A 70 25.58 -6.75 14.39
C TYR A 70 25.09 -5.39 13.88
N ASN A 71 24.73 -4.48 14.80
CA ASN A 71 24.22 -3.15 14.49
C ASN A 71 23.13 -3.21 13.41
N LEU A 72 22.12 -4.07 13.63
CA LEU A 72 21.07 -4.39 12.66
C LEU A 72 20.08 -3.22 12.50
N ILE A 73 19.72 -2.57 13.61
CA ILE A 73 18.89 -1.37 13.62
C ILE A 73 19.75 -0.21 14.16
N LYS A 74 19.90 0.83 13.37
CA LYS A 74 20.52 2.08 13.83
C LYS A 74 19.55 2.78 14.78
N THR A 75 19.92 2.94 16.04
CA THR A 75 19.23 3.86 16.94
C THR A 75 19.46 5.30 16.46
N GLU A 76 18.43 6.14 16.52
CA GLU A 76 18.39 7.51 16.00
C GLU A 76 19.37 8.47 16.69
N ALA A 77 20.64 8.14 16.77
CA ALA A 77 21.64 9.02 17.37
C ALA A 77 22.80 9.40 16.42
N SER A 78 22.65 9.11 15.13
CA SER A 78 23.65 9.57 14.16
C SER A 78 22.95 9.92 12.84
N ASN A 79 23.03 11.19 12.50
CA ASN A 79 22.59 11.76 11.22
C ASN A 79 23.36 11.13 10.05
N SER A 80 22.81 10.04 9.52
CA SER A 80 23.18 9.58 8.19
C SER A 80 21.89 9.15 7.47
N VAL A 81 21.16 10.15 7.03
CA VAL A 81 20.04 10.00 6.11
C VAL A 81 20.64 9.75 4.72
N GLY A 82 20.22 8.73 4.06
CA GLY A 82 20.27 8.71 2.62
C GLY A 82 21.04 7.63 1.87
N GLU A 83 20.65 6.35 2.00
CA GLU A 83 21.08 5.37 1.00
C GLU A 83 20.05 4.28 0.64
N VAL A 84 18.93 4.18 1.35
CA VAL A 84 17.96 3.09 1.10
C VAL A 84 16.73 3.55 0.32
N ASP A 85 16.36 4.83 0.40
CA ASP A 85 15.14 5.33 -0.25
C ASP A 85 15.36 5.81 -1.70
N SER A 86 16.60 6.13 -2.11
CA SER A 86 16.86 6.63 -3.47
C SER A 86 16.60 5.59 -4.57
N TYR A 87 16.82 4.31 -4.27
CA TYR A 87 16.58 3.24 -5.25
C TYR A 87 15.10 3.03 -5.56
N SER A 88 14.20 3.29 -4.62
CA SER A 88 12.75 3.10 -4.86
C SER A 88 12.16 4.25 -5.69
N GLU A 89 12.67 5.46 -5.53
CA GLU A 89 12.21 6.64 -6.29
C GLU A 89 12.61 6.56 -7.77
N ASP A 90 13.86 6.14 -8.04
CA ASP A 90 14.35 6.01 -9.41
C ASP A 90 13.57 4.96 -10.21
N VAL A 91 13.21 3.84 -9.57
CA VAL A 91 12.44 2.77 -10.24
C VAL A 91 11.01 3.23 -10.56
N HIS A 92 10.38 3.99 -9.66
CA HIS A 92 9.01 4.52 -9.88
C HIS A 92 9.00 5.57 -11.00
N ASN A 93 9.97 6.49 -10.99
CA ASN A 93 10.08 7.54 -12.00
C ASN A 93 10.45 6.96 -13.37
N HIS A 94 11.36 5.98 -13.43
CA HIS A 94 11.72 5.29 -14.66
C HIS A 94 10.57 4.45 -15.24
N ALA A 95 9.78 3.78 -14.39
CA ALA A 95 8.63 3.00 -14.84
C ALA A 95 7.53 3.89 -15.41
N ALA A 96 7.30 5.05 -14.82
CA ALA A 96 6.26 5.99 -15.26
C ALA A 96 6.68 6.79 -16.51
N SER A 97 8.00 7.11 -16.66
CA SER A 97 8.51 7.91 -17.78
C SER A 97 8.75 7.08 -19.05
N ASN A 98 8.89 5.76 -18.94
CA ASN A 98 9.18 4.88 -20.05
C ASN A 98 7.95 4.15 -20.65
N ILE A 99 6.73 4.52 -20.23
CA ILE A 99 5.51 4.00 -20.86
C ILE A 99 5.29 4.77 -22.16
N ASP A 100 5.52 4.09 -23.28
CA ASP A 100 5.30 4.64 -24.61
C ASP A 100 3.83 5.06 -24.77
N GLU A 101 3.57 6.18 -25.42
CA GLU A 101 2.20 6.68 -25.66
C GLU A 101 1.33 5.63 -26.36
N ALA A 102 1.96 4.78 -27.18
CA ALA A 102 1.29 3.66 -27.86
C ALA A 102 0.79 2.57 -26.87
N GLU A 103 1.31 2.54 -25.65
CA GLU A 103 0.90 1.59 -24.61
C GLU A 103 -0.27 2.12 -23.73
N LEU A 104 -0.68 3.37 -23.92
CA LEU A 104 -1.73 4.01 -23.12
C LEU A 104 -3.13 3.70 -23.73
N VAL A 105 -3.65 2.54 -23.38
CA VAL A 105 -5.02 2.15 -23.73
C VAL A 105 -5.96 2.64 -22.64
N GLY A 106 -7.08 3.26 -23.02
CA GLY A 106 -8.15 3.65 -22.11
C GLY A 106 -7.90 4.92 -21.28
N PHE A 107 -6.87 5.74 -21.61
CA PHE A 107 -6.55 6.97 -20.85
C PHE A 107 -7.21 8.25 -21.42
N SER A 108 -7.70 8.23 -22.65
CA SER A 108 -8.28 9.44 -23.29
C SER A 108 -9.46 9.99 -22.49
N LYS A 109 -10.43 9.13 -22.17
CA LYS A 109 -11.62 9.52 -21.39
C LYS A 109 -11.27 9.97 -19.96
N PRO A 110 -10.46 9.22 -19.18
CA PRO A 110 -10.00 9.70 -17.87
C PRO A 110 -9.29 11.07 -17.91
N LYS A 111 -8.47 11.32 -18.93
CA LYS A 111 -7.79 12.61 -19.11
C LYS A 111 -8.80 13.73 -19.32
N GLU A 112 -9.75 13.52 -20.22
CA GLU A 112 -10.82 14.50 -20.51
C GLU A 112 -11.66 14.79 -19.24
N GLU A 113 -12.06 13.75 -18.52
CA GLU A 113 -12.83 13.89 -17.28
C GLU A 113 -12.04 14.65 -16.21
N LEU A 114 -10.74 14.40 -16.09
CA LEU A 114 -9.86 15.11 -15.13
C LEU A 114 -9.73 16.60 -15.51
N ILE A 115 -9.51 16.92 -16.80
CA ILE A 115 -9.41 18.29 -17.31
C ILE A 115 -10.72 19.03 -17.03
N ASN A 116 -11.87 18.40 -17.28
CA ASN A 116 -13.18 18.98 -17.01
C ASN A 116 -13.38 19.25 -15.51
N LEU A 117 -12.96 18.33 -14.64
CA LEU A 117 -13.04 18.51 -13.19
C LEU A 117 -12.13 19.65 -12.69
N MET A 118 -10.96 19.82 -13.31
CA MET A 118 -10.04 20.92 -13.01
C MET A 118 -10.60 22.28 -13.42
N ASP A 119 -11.49 22.32 -14.41
CA ASP A 119 -12.05 23.56 -14.94
C ASP A 119 -10.95 24.55 -15.32
N VAL A 120 -10.08 24.12 -16.23
CA VAL A 120 -8.85 24.85 -16.61
C VAL A 120 -9.13 26.15 -17.36
N ASN A 121 -10.37 26.41 -17.76
CA ASN A 121 -10.75 27.62 -18.50
C ASN A 121 -11.09 28.81 -17.57
N THR A 122 -11.46 28.54 -16.32
CA THR A 122 -11.71 29.60 -15.33
C THR A 122 -10.40 30.22 -14.86
N GLU A 123 -10.22 31.51 -15.12
CA GLU A 123 -8.96 32.25 -14.89
C GLU A 123 -8.97 33.08 -13.60
N ASP A 124 -9.97 32.93 -12.76
CA ASP A 124 -10.08 33.65 -11.49
C ASP A 124 -10.38 32.71 -10.33
N GLY A 125 -10.27 33.23 -9.12
CA GLY A 125 -10.53 32.50 -7.90
C GLY A 125 -9.28 31.91 -7.24
N SER A 126 -9.45 31.42 -6.04
CA SER A 126 -8.41 30.78 -5.24
C SER A 126 -7.91 29.48 -5.89
N PRO A 127 -6.71 29.01 -5.54
CA PRO A 127 -6.19 27.74 -6.05
C PRO A 127 -7.15 26.59 -5.75
N LYS A 128 -7.48 25.83 -6.79
CA LYS A 128 -8.39 24.67 -6.71
C LYS A 128 -7.56 23.40 -6.63
N VAL A 129 -7.81 22.58 -5.60
CA VAL A 129 -7.15 21.30 -5.41
C VAL A 129 -8.03 20.17 -5.95
N ILE A 130 -7.47 19.33 -6.78
CA ILE A 130 -8.14 18.15 -7.35
C ILE A 130 -7.34 16.91 -6.98
N CYS A 131 -7.99 15.90 -6.42
CA CYS A 131 -7.32 14.66 -6.00
C CYS A 131 -7.65 13.53 -6.97
N VAL A 132 -6.61 12.89 -7.53
CA VAL A 132 -6.71 11.66 -8.31
C VAL A 132 -6.46 10.49 -7.38
N VAL A 133 -7.46 9.64 -7.18
CA VAL A 133 -7.44 8.56 -6.19
C VAL A 133 -7.59 7.20 -6.88
N GLY A 134 -6.97 6.20 -6.31
CA GLY A 134 -7.12 4.81 -6.75
C GLY A 134 -6.00 3.91 -6.28
N MET A 135 -6.21 2.63 -6.40
CA MET A 135 -5.25 1.58 -6.05
C MET A 135 -3.89 1.79 -6.75
N GLY A 136 -2.84 1.26 -6.16
CA GLY A 136 -1.52 1.19 -6.82
C GLY A 136 -1.62 0.46 -8.16
N GLY A 137 -0.85 0.94 -9.14
CA GLY A 137 -0.84 0.31 -10.47
C GLY A 137 -1.98 0.69 -11.42
N LEU A 138 -2.94 1.52 -10.98
CA LEU A 138 -4.04 2.02 -11.84
C LEU A 138 -3.57 3.06 -12.87
N GLY A 139 -2.40 3.67 -12.67
CA GLY A 139 -1.89 4.69 -13.59
C GLY A 139 -2.22 6.12 -13.18
N LYS A 140 -2.40 6.41 -11.88
CA LYS A 140 -2.64 7.78 -11.38
C LYS A 140 -1.52 8.75 -11.80
N THR A 141 -0.28 8.35 -11.56
CA THR A 141 0.92 9.11 -11.96
C THR A 141 0.93 9.33 -13.47
N THR A 142 0.64 8.28 -14.25
CA THR A 142 0.58 8.34 -15.72
C THR A 142 -0.51 9.32 -16.18
N LEU A 143 -1.71 9.25 -15.60
CA LEU A 143 -2.82 10.17 -15.92
C LEU A 143 -2.44 11.62 -15.59
N ALA A 144 -1.92 11.86 -14.38
CA ALA A 144 -1.47 13.18 -13.96
C ALA A 144 -0.33 13.69 -14.86
N ARG A 145 0.62 12.82 -15.25
CA ARG A 145 1.74 13.17 -16.13
C ARG A 145 1.25 13.56 -17.53
N LYS A 146 0.35 12.77 -18.13
CA LYS A 146 -0.20 13.07 -19.47
C LYS A 146 -1.10 14.32 -19.46
N THR A 147 -1.70 14.63 -18.31
CA THR A 147 -2.42 15.90 -18.12
C THR A 147 -1.40 17.06 -18.01
N TYR A 148 -0.38 16.91 -17.18
CA TYR A 148 0.69 17.89 -16.96
C TYR A 148 1.41 18.27 -18.27
N GLU A 149 1.66 17.28 -19.14
CA GLU A 149 2.35 17.46 -20.44
C GLU A 149 1.42 17.98 -21.56
N SER A 150 0.15 18.24 -21.26
CA SER A 150 -0.80 18.75 -22.27
C SER A 150 -0.49 20.20 -22.64
N LYS A 151 -0.10 20.41 -23.89
CA LYS A 151 0.22 21.76 -24.40
C LYS A 151 -1.00 22.68 -24.39
N GLU A 152 -2.13 22.16 -24.86
CA GLU A 152 -3.38 22.94 -25.00
C GLU A 152 -4.02 23.26 -23.66
N ASP A 153 -4.00 22.31 -22.73
CA ASP A 153 -4.72 22.44 -21.46
C ASP A 153 -3.87 23.06 -20.35
N ILE A 154 -2.57 22.83 -20.34
CA ILE A 154 -1.69 23.24 -19.26
C ILE A 154 -0.64 24.27 -19.72
N GLU A 155 0.21 23.94 -20.69
CA GLU A 155 1.33 24.80 -21.09
C GLU A 155 0.88 26.18 -21.56
N GLN A 156 -0.23 26.25 -22.31
CA GLN A 156 -0.77 27.50 -22.83
C GLN A 156 -1.58 28.30 -21.80
N LYS A 157 -2.12 27.66 -20.77
CA LYS A 157 -3.05 28.28 -19.82
C LYS A 157 -2.42 28.69 -18.48
N PHE A 158 -1.27 28.12 -18.14
CA PHE A 158 -0.60 28.36 -16.84
C PHE A 158 0.81 28.93 -17.09
N SER A 159 1.10 30.04 -16.44
CA SER A 159 2.38 30.74 -16.60
C SER A 159 3.54 30.07 -15.84
N SER A 160 3.21 29.19 -14.90
CA SER A 160 4.22 28.47 -14.08
C SER A 160 3.71 27.05 -13.81
N VAL A 161 4.54 26.06 -14.06
CA VAL A 161 4.17 24.64 -13.84
C VAL A 161 5.23 23.93 -13.03
N ALA A 162 4.83 23.00 -12.17
CA ALA A 162 5.77 22.18 -11.38
C ALA A 162 5.22 20.76 -11.17
N TRP A 163 6.13 19.81 -11.15
CA TRP A 163 5.89 18.42 -10.79
C TRP A 163 6.73 18.04 -9.58
N ILE A 164 6.08 17.73 -8.47
CA ILE A 164 6.73 17.37 -7.20
C ILE A 164 6.32 15.94 -6.82
N THR A 165 7.28 15.03 -6.83
CA THR A 165 7.06 13.68 -6.28
C THR A 165 7.24 13.75 -4.77
N VAL A 166 6.21 13.33 -4.04
CA VAL A 166 6.18 13.45 -2.57
C VAL A 166 6.86 12.22 -1.96
N SER A 167 8.09 12.39 -1.50
CA SER A 167 8.87 11.33 -0.86
C SER A 167 8.52 11.19 0.63
N HIS A 168 8.58 9.97 1.15
CA HIS A 168 8.26 9.68 2.55
C HIS A 168 9.18 10.32 3.58
N SER A 169 10.40 10.64 3.19
CA SER A 169 11.43 10.95 4.17
C SER A 169 11.66 12.44 4.39
N ILE A 170 11.20 13.34 3.50
CA ILE A 170 11.73 14.70 3.58
C ILE A 170 10.74 15.77 3.12
N PHE A 171 9.95 16.32 4.07
CA PHE A 171 9.38 17.66 3.92
C PHE A 171 10.40 18.66 4.39
N ASN A 172 11.19 19.17 3.49
CA ASN A 172 12.29 20.02 3.87
C ASN A 172 12.54 21.13 2.85
N ILE A 173 13.57 21.83 3.11
CA ILE A 173 14.15 22.91 2.31
C ILE A 173 14.30 22.51 0.83
N GLU A 174 14.63 21.25 0.53
CA GLU A 174 14.89 20.80 -0.84
C GLU A 174 13.62 20.78 -1.70
N VAL A 175 12.46 20.40 -1.14
CA VAL A 175 11.16 20.48 -1.84
C VAL A 175 10.86 21.92 -2.24
N LEU A 176 11.04 22.88 -1.32
CA LEU A 176 10.79 24.30 -1.61
C LEU A 176 11.80 24.86 -2.62
N LYS A 177 13.06 24.46 -2.54
CA LYS A 177 14.08 24.84 -3.54
C LYS A 177 13.69 24.33 -4.92
N ASP A 178 13.24 23.08 -5.01
CA ASP A 178 12.79 22.48 -6.26
C ASP A 178 11.57 23.21 -6.82
N MET A 179 10.59 23.52 -5.96
CA MET A 179 9.41 24.30 -6.35
C MET A 179 9.79 25.69 -6.86
N ILE A 180 10.68 26.41 -6.16
CA ILE A 180 11.16 27.73 -6.60
C ILE A 180 11.83 27.61 -7.97
N ARG A 181 12.69 26.60 -8.15
CA ARG A 181 13.39 26.35 -9.41
C ARG A 181 12.41 26.09 -10.58
N GLN A 182 11.38 25.27 -10.36
CA GLN A 182 10.41 24.91 -11.40
C GLN A 182 9.41 26.06 -11.69
N LEU A 183 8.86 26.70 -10.65
CA LEU A 183 7.78 27.69 -10.77
C LEU A 183 8.27 29.10 -11.07
N LEU A 184 9.43 29.49 -10.54
CA LEU A 184 9.97 30.86 -10.65
C LEU A 184 11.23 30.91 -11.51
N GLY A 185 11.83 29.77 -11.82
CA GLY A 185 13.02 29.63 -12.63
C GLY A 185 14.32 29.53 -11.80
N PRO A 186 15.40 28.97 -12.38
CA PRO A 186 16.65 28.72 -11.68
C PRO A 186 17.35 30.01 -11.21
N GLU A 187 17.19 31.11 -11.92
CA GLU A 187 17.76 32.40 -11.53
C GLU A 187 17.08 32.97 -10.27
N SER A 188 15.77 32.76 -10.12
CA SER A 188 15.02 33.14 -8.93
C SER A 188 15.53 32.37 -7.70
N LEU A 189 15.83 31.10 -7.84
CA LEU A 189 16.41 30.28 -6.75
C LEU A 189 17.79 30.83 -6.35
N LYS A 190 18.65 31.14 -7.34
CA LYS A 190 19.99 31.72 -7.09
C LYS A 190 19.87 33.07 -6.35
N LYS A 191 18.93 33.91 -6.77
CA LYS A 191 18.64 35.21 -6.13
C LYS A 191 18.22 35.04 -4.69
N CYS A 192 17.22 34.16 -4.45
CA CYS A 192 16.72 33.82 -3.11
C CYS A 192 17.87 33.39 -2.18
N LEU A 193 18.70 32.46 -2.64
CA LEU A 193 19.83 31.94 -1.85
C LEU A 193 20.89 33.00 -1.60
N LYS A 194 21.12 33.95 -2.53
CA LYS A 194 22.05 35.11 -2.34
C LYS A 194 21.50 36.04 -1.28
N GLU A 195 20.22 36.33 -1.26
CA GLU A 195 19.58 37.22 -0.25
C GLU A 195 19.70 36.66 1.16
N LEU A 196 19.74 35.31 1.26
CA LEU A 196 19.87 34.57 2.54
C LEU A 196 21.33 34.31 2.92
N LYS A 197 22.31 34.81 2.14
CA LYS A 197 23.75 34.57 2.33
C LYS A 197 24.20 35.04 3.73
N GLY A 198 24.81 34.13 4.49
CA GLY A 198 25.25 34.38 5.87
C GLY A 198 24.27 33.96 6.96
N LYS A 199 23.10 33.47 6.57
CA LYS A 199 22.10 32.90 7.50
C LYS A 199 21.85 31.43 7.16
N ALA A 200 21.50 30.65 8.15
CA ALA A 200 21.00 29.30 7.90
C ALA A 200 19.64 29.40 7.17
N VAL A 201 19.53 28.81 5.99
CA VAL A 201 18.30 28.81 5.18
C VAL A 201 17.20 28.06 5.93
N GLN A 202 16.07 28.70 6.16
CA GLN A 202 14.93 28.11 6.86
C GLN A 202 13.75 27.88 5.90
N VAL A 203 12.89 26.93 6.24
CA VAL A 203 11.67 26.62 5.49
C VAL A 203 10.81 27.88 5.28
N GLY A 204 10.63 28.67 6.34
CA GLY A 204 9.83 29.91 6.30
C GLY A 204 10.34 30.95 5.30
N ASP A 205 11.66 31.09 5.15
CA ASP A 205 12.27 32.05 4.20
C ASP A 205 11.96 31.66 2.75
N LEU A 206 12.15 30.39 2.42
CA LEU A 206 11.88 29.86 1.09
C LEU A 206 10.38 29.89 0.78
N SER A 207 9.54 29.51 1.75
CA SER A 207 8.09 29.56 1.64
C SER A 207 7.61 30.98 1.32
N LYS A 208 8.06 31.96 2.08
CA LYS A 208 7.73 33.39 1.86
C LYS A 208 8.12 33.83 0.45
N TYR A 209 9.35 33.50 0.02
CA TYR A 209 9.84 33.85 -1.32
C TYR A 209 8.98 33.22 -2.42
N LEU A 210 8.64 31.94 -2.25
CA LEU A 210 7.79 31.18 -3.19
C LEU A 210 6.40 31.82 -3.28
N MET A 211 5.77 32.09 -2.14
CA MET A 211 4.40 32.62 -2.09
C MET A 211 4.32 34.02 -2.70
N GLU A 212 5.32 34.90 -2.43
CA GLU A 212 5.40 36.20 -3.03
C GLU A 212 5.58 36.13 -4.55
N GLY A 213 6.43 35.19 -5.01
CA GLY A 213 6.68 34.96 -6.43
C GLY A 213 5.49 34.41 -7.20
N LEU A 214 4.59 33.69 -6.50
CA LEU A 214 3.39 33.06 -7.10
C LEU A 214 2.13 33.93 -6.98
N LYS A 215 2.14 34.99 -6.21
CA LYS A 215 0.95 35.81 -5.90
C LYS A 215 0.17 36.24 -7.15
N ASP A 216 0.87 36.70 -8.18
CA ASP A 216 0.28 37.22 -9.41
C ASP A 216 0.42 36.29 -10.62
N LYS A 217 0.87 35.04 -10.39
CA LYS A 217 1.04 34.04 -11.44
C LYS A 217 -0.09 33.00 -11.40
N ARG A 218 -0.56 32.59 -12.56
CA ARG A 218 -1.45 31.45 -12.69
C ARG A 218 -0.60 30.19 -12.79
N TYR A 219 -0.61 29.36 -11.73
CA TYR A 219 0.27 28.21 -11.64
C TYR A 219 -0.49 26.87 -11.66
N PHE A 220 0.19 25.83 -12.12
CA PHE A 220 -0.27 24.44 -12.09
C PHE A 220 0.79 23.60 -11.40
N ILE A 221 0.40 22.88 -10.33
CA ILE A 221 1.32 22.02 -9.57
C ILE A 221 0.73 20.63 -9.47
N VAL A 222 1.55 19.61 -9.70
CA VAL A 222 1.23 18.21 -9.39
C VAL A 222 2.06 17.77 -8.17
N PHE A 223 1.37 17.32 -7.13
CA PHE A 223 1.97 16.60 -6.00
C PHE A 223 1.67 15.12 -6.18
N ASP A 224 2.66 14.36 -6.61
CA ASP A 224 2.50 12.95 -6.96
C ASP A 224 2.84 12.04 -5.78
N ASP A 225 1.95 11.06 -5.52
CA ASP A 225 2.05 9.99 -4.52
C ASP A 225 2.06 10.51 -3.07
N LEU A 226 1.02 11.27 -2.71
CA LEU A 226 0.82 11.79 -1.33
C LEU A 226 0.31 10.67 -0.41
N TRP A 227 0.93 10.50 0.78
CA TRP A 227 0.68 9.38 1.69
C TRP A 227 0.01 9.75 3.01
N THR A 228 0.25 10.95 3.56
CA THR A 228 -0.24 11.30 4.91
C THR A 228 -0.85 12.69 4.96
N ILE A 229 -1.75 12.89 5.93
CA ILE A 229 -2.39 14.19 6.16
C ILE A 229 -1.36 15.23 6.65
N ASP A 230 -0.34 14.82 7.39
CA ASP A 230 0.69 15.73 7.87
C ASP A 230 1.52 16.31 6.72
N MET A 231 1.78 15.48 5.69
CA MET A 231 2.37 15.92 4.44
C MET A 231 1.53 17.01 3.77
N TRP A 232 0.23 16.76 3.68
CA TRP A 232 -0.69 17.72 3.06
C TRP A 232 -0.74 19.04 3.84
N ARG A 233 -0.81 18.98 5.16
CA ARG A 233 -0.82 20.17 6.03
C ARG A 233 0.46 21.02 5.83
N TRP A 234 1.61 20.34 5.75
CA TRP A 234 2.88 21.01 5.45
C TRP A 234 2.85 21.68 4.07
N ILE A 235 2.34 20.98 3.04
CA ILE A 235 2.19 21.53 1.68
C ILE A 235 1.28 22.78 1.72
N GLN A 236 0.13 22.71 2.37
CA GLN A 236 -0.79 23.84 2.50
C GLN A 236 -0.13 25.04 3.19
N GLU A 237 0.62 24.80 4.25
CA GLU A 237 1.25 25.86 5.06
C GLU A 237 2.42 26.52 4.34
N PHE A 238 3.26 25.74 3.67
CA PHE A 238 4.56 26.22 3.18
C PHE A 238 4.69 26.28 1.65
N ALA A 239 3.82 25.64 0.90
CA ALA A 239 3.98 25.45 -0.54
C ALA A 239 2.81 25.95 -1.40
N VAL A 240 1.68 26.30 -0.81
CA VAL A 240 0.49 26.77 -1.55
C VAL A 240 0.25 28.28 -1.27
N ALA A 241 0.27 29.08 -2.33
CA ALA A 241 -0.04 30.52 -2.24
C ALA A 241 -1.55 30.71 -2.09
N SER A 242 -2.07 30.63 -0.88
CA SER A 242 -3.51 30.70 -0.56
C SER A 242 -4.12 32.08 -0.91
N ASN A 243 -3.31 33.12 -1.00
CA ASN A 243 -3.73 34.47 -1.39
C ASN A 243 -3.78 34.70 -2.91
N ASN A 244 -3.40 33.72 -3.71
CA ASN A 244 -3.48 33.76 -5.19
C ASN A 244 -4.94 33.78 -5.64
N ARG A 245 -5.27 34.63 -6.60
CA ARG A 245 -6.64 34.77 -7.17
C ARG A 245 -6.65 34.64 -8.69
N LYS A 246 -5.67 33.95 -9.25
CA LYS A 246 -5.47 33.80 -10.72
C LYS A 246 -6.01 32.46 -11.26
N GLY A 247 -6.88 31.77 -10.52
CA GLY A 247 -7.44 30.49 -10.97
C GLY A 247 -6.40 29.39 -11.10
N SER A 248 -5.44 29.32 -10.17
CA SER A 248 -4.40 28.29 -10.16
C SER A 248 -4.99 26.89 -9.86
N ARG A 249 -4.29 25.83 -10.28
CA ARG A 249 -4.74 24.45 -10.11
C ARG A 249 -3.66 23.60 -9.47
N ILE A 250 -4.07 22.72 -8.57
CA ILE A 250 -3.20 21.76 -7.90
C ILE A 250 -3.81 20.38 -8.08
N VAL A 251 -3.04 19.45 -8.61
CA VAL A 251 -3.42 18.04 -8.70
C VAL A 251 -2.62 17.25 -7.68
N VAL A 252 -3.31 16.42 -6.91
CA VAL A 252 -2.69 15.53 -5.92
C VAL A 252 -3.02 14.09 -6.30
N THR A 253 -2.04 13.21 -6.40
CA THR A 253 -2.32 11.79 -6.55
C THR A 253 -2.13 11.08 -5.22
N THR A 254 -3.03 10.16 -4.88
CA THR A 254 -2.97 9.40 -3.63
C THR A 254 -3.68 8.05 -3.77
N ARG A 255 -3.36 7.11 -2.89
CA ARG A 255 -4.05 5.81 -2.80
C ARG A 255 -5.20 5.85 -1.77
N ASP A 256 -5.28 6.90 -0.96
CA ASP A 256 -6.19 7.02 0.17
C ASP A 256 -7.31 8.02 -0.12
N VAL A 257 -8.54 7.51 -0.22
CA VAL A 257 -9.77 8.32 -0.44
C VAL A 257 -10.03 9.24 0.75
N GLY A 258 -9.75 8.78 1.97
CA GLY A 258 -9.90 9.60 3.18
C GLY A 258 -8.98 10.82 3.13
N LEU A 259 -7.72 10.61 2.78
CA LEU A 259 -6.74 11.69 2.60
C LEU A 259 -7.20 12.67 1.49
N ALA A 260 -7.69 12.15 0.36
CA ALA A 260 -8.18 12.98 -0.74
C ALA A 260 -9.32 13.90 -0.30
N LYS A 261 -10.25 13.39 0.51
CA LYS A 261 -11.35 14.20 1.08
C LYS A 261 -10.85 15.35 1.94
N GLU A 262 -9.82 15.10 2.73
CA GLU A 262 -9.17 16.14 3.55
C GLU A 262 -8.46 17.18 2.68
N CYS A 263 -7.90 16.76 1.54
CA CYS A 263 -7.16 17.66 0.63
C CYS A 263 -8.08 18.57 -0.18
N SER A 264 -9.17 18.05 -0.72
CA SER A 264 -9.96 18.73 -1.78
C SER A 264 -11.46 18.77 -1.52
N GLY A 265 -11.97 18.12 -0.48
CA GLY A 265 -13.42 17.91 -0.30
C GLY A 265 -13.97 16.88 -1.29
N ASP A 266 -15.19 16.43 -1.06
CA ASP A 266 -15.81 15.36 -1.86
C ASP A 266 -16.02 15.72 -3.34
N SER A 267 -16.24 17.00 -3.66
CA SER A 267 -16.58 17.45 -5.02
C SER A 267 -15.42 17.48 -6.01
N HIS A 268 -14.18 17.41 -5.52
CA HIS A 268 -12.98 17.55 -6.36
C HIS A 268 -12.11 16.30 -6.33
N ILE A 269 -12.73 15.11 -6.17
CA ILE A 269 -12.05 13.82 -6.20
C ILE A 269 -12.35 13.13 -7.53
N TYR A 270 -11.30 12.79 -8.25
CA TYR A 270 -11.37 11.94 -9.45
C TYR A 270 -10.95 10.52 -9.05
N GLN A 271 -11.90 9.61 -8.99
CA GLN A 271 -11.62 8.21 -8.67
C GLN A 271 -11.29 7.42 -9.93
N LEU A 272 -10.02 7.15 -10.16
CA LEU A 272 -9.53 6.38 -11.31
C LEU A 272 -9.97 4.92 -11.18
N LYS A 273 -10.61 4.40 -12.21
CA LYS A 273 -11.15 3.03 -12.24
C LYS A 273 -10.22 2.09 -13.00
N PRO A 274 -10.26 0.78 -12.68
CA PRO A 274 -9.58 -0.22 -13.50
C PRO A 274 -10.04 -0.17 -14.96
N LEU A 275 -9.18 -0.63 -15.87
CA LEU A 275 -9.51 -0.73 -17.30
C LEU A 275 -10.72 -1.65 -17.51
N GLN A 276 -11.57 -1.27 -18.45
CA GLN A 276 -12.66 -2.14 -18.90
C GLN A 276 -12.08 -3.43 -19.51
N PRO A 277 -12.78 -4.56 -19.42
CA PRO A 277 -12.25 -5.85 -19.90
C PRO A 277 -11.73 -5.81 -21.34
N VAL A 278 -12.38 -5.08 -22.23
CA VAL A 278 -11.98 -4.94 -23.64
C VAL A 278 -10.63 -4.19 -23.74
N ASP A 279 -10.50 -3.07 -23.05
CA ASP A 279 -9.28 -2.25 -23.04
C ASP A 279 -8.12 -3.04 -22.38
N ALA A 280 -8.41 -3.75 -21.32
CA ALA A 280 -7.44 -4.60 -20.60
C ALA A 280 -6.92 -5.75 -21.49
N ALA A 281 -7.82 -6.41 -22.26
CA ALA A 281 -7.46 -7.45 -23.21
C ALA A 281 -6.59 -6.87 -24.34
N ASN A 282 -7.00 -5.73 -24.89
CA ASN A 282 -6.22 -5.03 -25.95
C ASN A 282 -4.81 -4.69 -25.45
N LEU A 283 -4.70 -4.17 -24.22
CA LEU A 283 -3.41 -3.82 -23.62
C LEU A 283 -2.52 -5.08 -23.46
N LEU A 284 -3.10 -6.19 -22.96
CA LEU A 284 -2.39 -7.47 -22.79
C LEU A 284 -1.86 -8.00 -24.12
N LEU A 285 -2.71 -8.05 -25.14
CA LEU A 285 -2.36 -8.55 -26.48
C LEU A 285 -1.27 -7.68 -27.12
N ARG A 286 -1.41 -6.36 -27.04
CA ARG A 286 -0.40 -5.41 -27.56
C ARG A 286 0.95 -5.64 -26.87
N LYS A 287 0.98 -5.69 -25.55
CA LYS A 287 2.21 -5.84 -24.76
C LYS A 287 2.86 -7.21 -24.97
N SER A 288 2.06 -8.27 -25.13
CA SER A 288 2.56 -9.62 -25.43
C SER A 288 2.93 -9.83 -26.89
N ARG A 289 2.68 -8.84 -27.75
CA ARG A 289 2.94 -8.89 -29.21
C ARG A 289 2.18 -10.05 -29.87
N LYS A 290 0.94 -10.29 -29.42
CA LYS A 290 0.06 -11.33 -29.98
C LYS A 290 -1.23 -10.67 -30.51
N ARG A 291 -1.90 -11.35 -31.44
CA ARG A 291 -3.20 -10.93 -31.97
C ARG A 291 -4.31 -11.81 -31.42
N GLN A 292 -5.51 -11.32 -31.46
CA GLN A 292 -6.71 -12.09 -31.05
C GLN A 292 -6.84 -13.41 -31.84
N GLU A 293 -6.44 -13.40 -33.12
CA GLU A 293 -6.46 -14.57 -34.00
C GLU A 293 -5.53 -15.70 -33.54
N ASP A 294 -4.41 -15.35 -32.87
CA ASP A 294 -3.46 -16.30 -32.30
C ASP A 294 -4.05 -17.11 -31.13
N MET A 295 -5.17 -16.61 -30.55
CA MET A 295 -5.81 -17.11 -29.32
C MET A 295 -6.98 -18.05 -29.59
N GLU A 296 -7.34 -18.35 -30.85
CA GLU A 296 -8.55 -19.12 -31.21
C GLU A 296 -8.62 -20.50 -30.57
N ARG A 297 -7.48 -21.11 -30.26
CA ARG A 297 -7.41 -22.45 -29.66
C ARG A 297 -7.59 -22.46 -28.13
N ASP A 298 -7.37 -21.34 -27.46
CA ASP A 298 -7.43 -21.24 -26.00
C ASP A 298 -8.23 -19.97 -25.60
N GLY A 299 -9.38 -19.79 -26.25
CA GLY A 299 -10.18 -18.55 -26.29
C GLY A 299 -10.55 -17.90 -24.98
N ASN A 300 -10.23 -18.51 -23.84
CA ASN A 300 -10.58 -17.99 -22.53
C ASN A 300 -9.36 -17.57 -21.68
N ILE A 301 -8.13 -17.81 -22.18
CA ILE A 301 -6.94 -17.51 -21.36
C ILE A 301 -6.70 -16.00 -21.21
N VAL A 302 -6.95 -15.22 -22.25
CA VAL A 302 -6.84 -13.75 -22.21
C VAL A 302 -7.79 -13.18 -21.16
N GLU A 303 -9.05 -13.62 -21.20
CA GLU A 303 -10.08 -13.18 -20.23
C GLU A 303 -9.68 -13.51 -18.78
N LYS A 304 -9.19 -14.75 -18.56
CA LYS A 304 -8.72 -15.21 -17.25
C LYS A 304 -7.55 -14.38 -16.73
N LEU A 305 -6.55 -14.12 -17.58
CA LEU A 305 -5.39 -13.30 -17.24
C LEU A 305 -5.79 -11.86 -16.93
N VAL A 306 -6.65 -11.26 -17.75
CA VAL A 306 -7.19 -9.90 -17.55
C VAL A 306 -7.97 -9.82 -16.24
N LYS A 307 -8.82 -10.80 -15.97
CA LYS A 307 -9.58 -10.90 -14.71
C LYS A 307 -8.63 -11.02 -13.52
N LYS A 308 -7.62 -11.89 -13.60
CA LYS A 308 -6.60 -12.06 -12.55
C LYS A 308 -5.84 -10.76 -12.29
N CYS A 309 -5.51 -10.00 -13.36
CA CYS A 309 -4.89 -8.67 -13.27
C CYS A 309 -5.89 -7.60 -12.76
N GLY A 310 -7.19 -7.90 -12.70
CA GLY A 310 -8.23 -6.99 -12.18
C GLY A 310 -8.33 -5.67 -12.93
N GLY A 311 -7.95 -5.63 -14.21
CA GLY A 311 -7.94 -4.40 -15.00
C GLY A 311 -6.86 -3.39 -14.57
N LEU A 312 -5.88 -3.80 -13.76
CA LEU A 312 -4.77 -2.91 -13.36
C LEU A 312 -3.76 -2.79 -14.49
N PRO A 313 -3.57 -1.58 -15.08
CA PRO A 313 -2.63 -1.40 -16.20
C PRO A 313 -1.23 -1.93 -15.90
N LEU A 314 -0.68 -1.64 -14.74
CA LEU A 314 0.67 -2.09 -14.36
C LEU A 314 0.76 -3.62 -14.35
N ALA A 315 -0.23 -4.30 -13.78
CA ALA A 315 -0.26 -5.77 -13.74
C ALA A 315 -0.31 -6.35 -15.16
N ILE A 316 -1.18 -5.78 -16.01
CA ILE A 316 -1.36 -6.21 -17.40
C ILE A 316 -0.07 -6.00 -18.20
N LEU A 317 0.60 -4.86 -18.06
CA LEU A 317 1.86 -4.55 -18.73
C LEU A 317 2.98 -5.50 -18.32
N MET A 318 3.09 -5.81 -17.04
CA MET A 318 4.11 -6.70 -16.50
C MET A 318 3.87 -8.15 -16.95
N VAL A 319 2.64 -8.65 -16.79
CA VAL A 319 2.23 -9.98 -17.25
C VAL A 319 2.42 -10.09 -18.78
N GLY A 320 1.94 -9.09 -19.54
CA GLY A 320 2.10 -9.04 -20.98
C GLY A 320 3.55 -9.09 -21.43
N GLY A 321 4.44 -8.40 -20.70
CA GLY A 321 5.89 -8.41 -20.96
C GLY A 321 6.48 -9.81 -20.80
N VAL A 322 6.10 -10.55 -19.75
CA VAL A 322 6.53 -11.94 -19.55
C VAL A 322 5.96 -12.83 -20.66
N LEU A 323 4.68 -12.68 -20.97
CA LEU A 323 4.01 -13.49 -22.00
C LEU A 323 4.53 -13.24 -23.41
N ALA A 324 5.12 -12.07 -23.67
CA ALA A 324 5.77 -11.77 -24.97
C ALA A 324 6.90 -12.76 -25.29
N THR A 325 7.56 -13.30 -24.28
CA THR A 325 8.65 -14.27 -24.42
C THR A 325 8.18 -15.73 -24.48
N LYS A 326 6.88 -15.96 -24.25
CA LYS A 326 6.29 -17.32 -24.16
C LYS A 326 5.41 -17.61 -25.38
N LYS A 327 5.31 -18.91 -25.72
CA LYS A 327 4.35 -19.38 -26.74
C LYS A 327 2.94 -19.36 -26.11
N VAL A 328 1.91 -19.16 -26.93
CA VAL A 328 0.50 -19.11 -26.46
C VAL A 328 0.12 -20.39 -25.68
N ALA A 329 0.62 -21.55 -26.13
CA ALA A 329 0.37 -22.85 -25.45
C ALA A 329 0.89 -22.87 -23.99
N GLU A 330 1.86 -22.00 -23.65
CA GLU A 330 2.43 -21.92 -22.29
C GLU A 330 1.68 -20.92 -21.38
N TRP A 331 0.74 -20.14 -21.93
CA TRP A 331 0.02 -19.10 -21.20
C TRP A 331 -0.85 -19.69 -20.07
N ARG A 332 -1.43 -20.86 -20.33
CA ARG A 332 -2.24 -21.57 -19.33
C ARG A 332 -1.37 -22.01 -18.14
N GLN A 333 -0.24 -22.61 -18.41
CA GLN A 333 0.73 -23.00 -17.37
C GLN A 333 1.19 -21.78 -16.57
N PHE A 334 1.51 -20.67 -17.24
CA PHE A 334 1.88 -19.43 -16.58
C PHE A 334 0.76 -18.92 -15.66
N TYR A 335 -0.50 -18.94 -16.14
CA TYR A 335 -1.66 -18.52 -15.35
C TYR A 335 -1.80 -19.38 -14.08
N ASP A 336 -1.68 -20.68 -14.22
CA ASP A 336 -1.81 -21.62 -13.09
C ASP A 336 -0.69 -21.45 -12.05
N HIS A 337 0.49 -20.99 -12.47
CA HIS A 337 1.66 -20.77 -11.59
C HIS A 337 1.89 -19.27 -11.26
N LEU A 338 0.97 -18.39 -11.58
CA LEU A 338 1.14 -16.93 -11.40
C LEU A 338 1.52 -16.54 -9.96
N PRO A 339 0.94 -17.13 -8.89
CA PRO A 339 1.39 -16.79 -7.53
C PRO A 339 2.88 -17.05 -7.30
N SER A 340 3.42 -18.17 -7.80
CA SER A 340 4.85 -18.50 -7.72
C SER A 340 5.70 -17.56 -8.59
N GLU A 341 5.21 -17.23 -9.77
CA GLU A 341 5.86 -16.25 -10.67
C GLU A 341 5.97 -14.87 -10.02
N LEU A 342 4.95 -14.44 -9.29
CA LEU A 342 4.97 -13.17 -8.54
C LEU A 342 6.06 -13.15 -7.46
N GLU A 343 6.40 -14.30 -6.89
CA GLU A 343 7.44 -14.41 -5.86
C GLU A 343 8.86 -14.43 -6.46
N THR A 344 9.03 -15.10 -7.61
CA THR A 344 10.35 -15.47 -8.12
C THR A 344 10.78 -14.77 -9.40
N ASN A 345 9.84 -14.26 -10.19
CA ASN A 345 10.14 -13.68 -11.52
C ASN A 345 10.54 -12.19 -11.38
N PRO A 346 11.80 -11.84 -11.71
CA PRO A 346 12.25 -10.44 -11.60
C PRO A 346 11.43 -9.46 -12.45
N SER A 347 10.83 -9.93 -13.56
CA SER A 347 9.98 -9.07 -14.42
C SER A 347 8.68 -8.66 -13.75
N LEU A 348 8.25 -9.35 -12.68
CA LEU A 348 7.03 -9.05 -11.93
C LEU A 348 7.33 -8.33 -10.59
N GLU A 349 8.60 -8.09 -10.29
CA GLU A 349 9.04 -7.53 -9.02
C GLU A 349 8.43 -6.15 -8.73
N ALA A 350 8.33 -5.27 -9.72
CA ALA A 350 7.75 -3.94 -9.53
C ALA A 350 6.29 -4.00 -9.07
N MET A 351 5.52 -4.94 -9.61
CA MET A 351 4.13 -5.18 -9.19
C MET A 351 4.06 -5.68 -7.74
N ARG A 352 4.91 -6.63 -7.38
CA ARG A 352 5.02 -7.15 -6.00
C ARG A 352 5.41 -6.03 -5.03
N ARG A 353 6.44 -5.25 -5.36
CA ARG A 353 6.92 -4.11 -4.54
C ARG A 353 5.82 -3.07 -4.29
N MET A 354 5.02 -2.72 -5.31
CA MET A 354 3.94 -1.76 -5.21
C MET A 354 2.90 -2.17 -4.15
N ILE A 355 2.57 -3.48 -4.09
CA ILE A 355 1.61 -4.03 -3.12
C ILE A 355 2.25 -4.06 -1.72
N ILE A 356 3.50 -4.52 -1.62
CA ILE A 356 4.26 -4.54 -0.35
C ILE A 356 4.37 -3.13 0.23
N LEU A 357 4.63 -2.13 -0.61
CA LEU A 357 4.70 -0.73 -0.20
C LEU A 357 3.36 -0.27 0.41
N SER A 358 2.24 -0.60 -0.25
CA SER A 358 0.90 -0.28 0.27
C SER A 358 0.65 -0.95 1.63
N TYR A 359 1.07 -2.19 1.80
CA TYR A 359 0.99 -2.92 3.07
C TYR A 359 1.89 -2.28 4.15
N ASN A 360 3.11 -1.91 3.81
CA ASN A 360 4.06 -1.32 4.76
C ASN A 360 3.52 0.00 5.34
N HIS A 361 2.79 0.78 4.53
CA HIS A 361 2.17 2.04 4.94
C HIS A 361 0.86 1.88 5.70
N LEU A 362 0.36 0.65 5.85
CA LEU A 362 -0.78 0.43 6.75
C LEU A 362 -0.38 0.71 8.21
N PRO A 363 -1.21 1.43 8.96
CA PRO A 363 -1.06 1.50 10.40
C PRO A 363 -1.00 0.10 11.02
N SER A 364 -0.21 -0.06 12.07
CA SER A 364 0.03 -1.37 12.71
C SER A 364 -1.27 -2.10 13.09
N HIS A 365 -2.29 -1.36 13.52
CA HIS A 365 -3.58 -1.94 13.92
C HIS A 365 -4.36 -2.55 12.73
N LEU A 366 -4.07 -2.14 11.49
CA LEU A 366 -4.73 -2.68 10.29
C LEU A 366 -3.96 -3.85 9.67
N LYS A 367 -2.68 -4.02 9.96
CA LYS A 367 -1.83 -5.04 9.30
C LYS A 367 -2.36 -6.46 9.53
N SER A 368 -2.65 -6.83 10.80
CA SER A 368 -3.21 -8.15 11.13
C SER A 368 -4.61 -8.34 10.52
N CYS A 369 -5.44 -7.29 10.55
CA CYS A 369 -6.78 -7.31 9.93
C CYS A 369 -6.69 -7.57 8.43
N PHE A 370 -5.73 -6.94 7.76
CA PHE A 370 -5.50 -7.10 6.32
C PHE A 370 -4.96 -8.50 6.01
N LEU A 371 -3.88 -8.94 6.68
CA LEU A 371 -3.28 -10.26 6.42
C LEU A 371 -4.27 -11.40 6.67
N TYR A 372 -5.19 -11.24 7.62
CA TYR A 372 -6.23 -12.24 7.91
C TYR A 372 -7.14 -12.51 6.69
N LEU A 373 -7.27 -11.54 5.78
CA LEU A 373 -8.08 -11.73 4.57
C LEU A 373 -7.51 -12.81 3.64
N SER A 374 -6.23 -13.15 3.77
CA SER A 374 -5.59 -14.23 2.99
C SER A 374 -6.25 -15.60 3.21
N ILE A 375 -6.96 -15.80 4.31
CA ILE A 375 -7.68 -17.07 4.58
C ILE A 375 -8.84 -17.32 3.60
N PHE A 376 -9.36 -16.27 2.96
CA PHE A 376 -10.50 -16.41 2.04
C PHE A 376 -10.02 -16.80 0.65
N PRO A 377 -10.79 -17.65 -0.08
CA PRO A 377 -10.46 -18.00 -1.46
C PRO A 377 -10.48 -16.78 -2.40
N GLU A 378 -9.92 -16.93 -3.59
CA GLU A 378 -10.02 -15.94 -4.67
C GLU A 378 -11.50 -15.66 -4.99
N ASP A 379 -11.79 -14.44 -5.41
CA ASP A 379 -13.14 -13.98 -5.78
C ASP A 379 -14.17 -14.05 -4.65
N PHE A 380 -13.79 -14.42 -3.43
CA PHE A 380 -14.73 -14.60 -2.33
C PHE A 380 -15.31 -13.26 -1.87
N GLU A 381 -16.65 -13.20 -1.80
CA GLU A 381 -17.35 -12.02 -1.27
C GLU A 381 -17.43 -12.10 0.26
N ILE A 382 -16.68 -11.25 0.94
CA ILE A 382 -16.55 -11.23 2.39
C ILE A 382 -17.58 -10.25 2.98
N LYS A 383 -18.55 -10.76 3.75
CA LYS A 383 -19.55 -9.92 4.44
C LYS A 383 -18.89 -9.13 5.57
N ARG A 384 -19.06 -7.79 5.59
CA ARG A 384 -18.48 -6.90 6.61
C ARG A 384 -18.73 -7.41 8.04
N ARG A 385 -19.99 -7.77 8.36
CA ARG A 385 -20.36 -8.22 9.72
C ARG A 385 -19.56 -9.46 10.14
N HIS A 386 -19.43 -10.44 9.24
CA HIS A 386 -18.68 -11.67 9.53
C HIS A 386 -17.19 -11.38 9.73
N LEU A 387 -16.63 -10.53 8.90
CA LEU A 387 -15.21 -10.16 8.96
C LEU A 387 -14.89 -9.43 10.27
N VAL A 388 -15.71 -8.42 10.61
CA VAL A 388 -15.54 -7.64 11.85
C VAL A 388 -15.62 -8.56 13.07
N ASN A 389 -16.62 -9.47 13.11
CA ASN A 389 -16.77 -10.42 14.22
C ASN A 389 -15.55 -11.36 14.33
N ARG A 390 -15.01 -11.81 13.19
CA ARG A 390 -13.78 -12.64 13.19
C ARG A 390 -12.58 -11.85 13.73
N TRP A 391 -12.39 -10.60 13.30
CA TRP A 391 -11.32 -9.73 13.80
C TRP A 391 -11.43 -9.49 15.33
N ILE A 392 -12.65 -9.28 15.84
CA ILE A 392 -12.92 -9.15 17.29
C ILE A 392 -12.53 -10.45 18.01
N ALA A 393 -13.01 -11.59 17.50
CA ALA A 393 -12.74 -12.90 18.10
C ALA A 393 -11.25 -13.26 18.11
N LYS A 394 -10.47 -12.74 17.14
CA LYS A 394 -9.02 -12.94 17.06
C LYS A 394 -8.23 -11.91 17.89
N GLY A 395 -8.89 -10.93 18.48
CA GLY A 395 -8.22 -9.90 19.26
C GLY A 395 -7.47 -8.85 18.44
N PHE A 396 -7.74 -8.76 17.13
CA PHE A 396 -7.08 -7.76 16.27
C PHE A 396 -7.63 -6.35 16.53
N ILE A 397 -8.86 -6.26 17.03
CA ILE A 397 -9.51 -4.98 17.33
C ILE A 397 -9.38 -4.70 18.81
N LYS A 398 -8.83 -3.54 19.14
CA LYS A 398 -8.64 -3.08 20.52
C LYS A 398 -9.48 -1.82 20.74
N ALA A 399 -10.56 -1.94 21.49
CA ALA A 399 -11.35 -0.78 21.92
C ALA A 399 -10.73 -0.20 23.19
N ARG A 400 -10.63 1.11 23.27
CA ARG A 400 -10.18 1.83 24.44
C ARG A 400 -11.35 2.67 25.00
N GLY A 401 -11.52 2.60 26.30
CA GLY A 401 -12.58 3.36 26.98
C GLY A 401 -13.98 2.80 26.72
N ARG A 402 -14.94 3.68 26.47
CA ARG A 402 -16.36 3.33 26.31
C ARG A 402 -16.81 3.12 24.86
N VAL A 403 -15.85 3.04 23.93
CA VAL A 403 -16.18 2.87 22.50
C VAL A 403 -16.59 1.42 22.23
N ASN A 404 -17.66 1.24 21.47
CA ASN A 404 -18.13 -0.09 21.07
C ASN A 404 -17.11 -0.74 20.14
N ILE A 405 -16.65 -1.94 20.49
CA ILE A 405 -15.64 -2.69 19.74
C ILE A 405 -16.09 -2.99 18.30
N GLU A 406 -17.40 -3.22 18.08
CA GLU A 406 -17.94 -3.42 16.73
C GLU A 406 -17.80 -2.17 15.86
N ASP A 407 -17.97 -0.98 16.43
CA ASP A 407 -17.85 0.27 15.68
C ASP A 407 -16.38 0.56 15.34
N VAL A 408 -15.45 0.22 16.23
CA VAL A 408 -14.02 0.24 15.91
C VAL A 408 -13.71 -0.71 14.74
N GLY A 409 -14.27 -1.94 14.76
CA GLY A 409 -14.10 -2.90 13.68
C GLY A 409 -14.67 -2.41 12.34
N LYS A 410 -15.83 -1.75 12.39
CA LYS A 410 -16.42 -1.12 11.18
C LYS A 410 -15.52 0.00 10.66
N SER A 411 -14.93 0.80 11.54
CA SER A 411 -14.00 1.86 11.10
C SER A 411 -12.74 1.27 10.44
N TYR A 412 -12.19 0.18 10.97
CA TYR A 412 -11.05 -0.52 10.35
C TYR A 412 -11.41 -1.04 8.93
N PHE A 413 -12.62 -1.59 8.79
CA PHE A 413 -13.11 -2.06 7.49
C PHE A 413 -13.19 -0.91 6.47
N ILE A 414 -13.76 0.23 6.86
CA ILE A 414 -13.87 1.42 6.01
C ILE A 414 -12.48 2.00 5.71
N GLU A 415 -11.59 2.01 6.68
CA GLU A 415 -10.21 2.50 6.47
C GLU A 415 -9.46 1.64 5.44
N LEU A 416 -9.61 0.32 5.47
CA LEU A 416 -9.02 -0.55 4.44
C LEU A 416 -9.59 -0.26 3.04
N ILE A 417 -10.89 0.05 2.93
CA ILE A 417 -11.51 0.48 1.66
C ILE A 417 -10.90 1.82 1.21
N ASN A 418 -10.86 2.81 2.10
CA ASN A 418 -10.34 4.15 1.79
C ASN A 418 -8.88 4.09 1.32
N ARG A 419 -8.07 3.18 1.88
CA ARG A 419 -6.68 2.95 1.48
C ARG A 419 -6.55 2.06 0.24
N SER A 420 -7.67 1.70 -0.40
CA SER A 420 -7.71 0.86 -1.60
C SER A 420 -7.09 -0.54 -1.38
N MET A 421 -7.10 -1.04 -0.14
CA MET A 421 -6.58 -2.37 0.21
C MET A 421 -7.63 -3.46 -0.02
N ILE A 422 -8.92 -3.11 0.04
CA ILE A 422 -10.04 -4.00 -0.28
C ILE A 422 -11.06 -3.23 -1.14
N ILE A 423 -11.80 -3.97 -1.95
CA ILE A 423 -12.74 -3.41 -2.94
C ILE A 423 -14.17 -3.59 -2.39
N PRO A 424 -14.98 -2.53 -2.31
CA PRO A 424 -16.39 -2.68 -1.93
C PRO A 424 -17.13 -3.50 -2.98
N SER A 425 -17.94 -4.47 -2.53
CA SER A 425 -18.67 -5.41 -3.39
C SER A 425 -20.17 -5.11 -3.39
N ARG A 426 -20.80 -5.02 -2.22
CA ARG A 426 -22.22 -4.63 -2.09
C ARG A 426 -22.33 -3.36 -1.26
N VAL A 427 -23.07 -2.41 -1.80
CA VAL A 427 -23.43 -1.15 -1.14
C VAL A 427 -24.95 -1.10 -1.06
N ASN A 428 -25.49 -0.74 0.10
CA ASN A 428 -26.94 -0.57 0.24
C ASN A 428 -27.38 0.81 -0.29
N VAL A 429 -28.68 1.05 -0.29
CA VAL A 429 -29.30 2.29 -0.79
C VAL A 429 -28.79 3.54 -0.05
N GLU A 430 -28.37 3.38 1.20
CA GLU A 430 -27.85 4.46 2.06
C GLU A 430 -26.32 4.71 1.85
N GLY A 431 -25.69 4.06 0.87
CA GLY A 431 -24.26 4.19 0.60
C GLY A 431 -23.35 3.37 1.53
N THR A 432 -23.92 2.54 2.42
CA THR A 432 -23.14 1.75 3.37
C THR A 432 -22.61 0.46 2.72
N VAL A 433 -21.30 0.24 2.74
CA VAL A 433 -20.68 -0.97 2.22
C VAL A 433 -21.01 -2.16 3.14
N LYS A 434 -21.62 -3.22 2.58
CA LYS A 434 -22.04 -4.45 3.29
C LYS A 434 -21.08 -5.61 3.10
N SER A 435 -20.31 -5.62 2.00
CA SER A 435 -19.32 -6.66 1.71
C SER A 435 -18.15 -6.11 0.89
N CYS A 436 -17.06 -6.84 0.88
CA CYS A 436 -15.85 -6.51 0.13
C CYS A 436 -15.27 -7.74 -0.54
N ARG A 437 -14.30 -7.51 -1.42
CA ARG A 437 -13.42 -8.51 -2.02
C ARG A 437 -11.97 -8.03 -1.94
N VAL A 438 -11.04 -8.95 -2.00
CA VAL A 438 -9.63 -8.65 -2.18
C VAL A 438 -9.30 -8.83 -3.66
N HIS A 439 -8.52 -7.92 -4.21
CA HIS A 439 -8.01 -8.04 -5.58
C HIS A 439 -7.11 -9.28 -5.68
N ASP A 440 -7.26 -10.11 -6.72
CA ASP A 440 -6.56 -11.39 -6.83
C ASP A 440 -5.04 -11.27 -6.69
N ILE A 441 -4.42 -10.37 -7.46
CA ILE A 441 -2.97 -10.15 -7.37
C ILE A 441 -2.57 -9.64 -5.98
N MET A 442 -3.37 -8.77 -5.38
CA MET A 442 -3.11 -8.30 -4.01
C MET A 442 -3.20 -9.47 -3.02
N ARG A 443 -4.18 -10.36 -3.22
CA ARG A 443 -4.34 -11.57 -2.39
C ARG A 443 -3.11 -12.49 -2.51
N ASP A 444 -2.62 -12.73 -3.73
CA ASP A 444 -1.43 -13.58 -3.95
C ASP A 444 -0.21 -13.04 -3.21
N VAL A 445 0.04 -11.74 -3.32
CA VAL A 445 1.15 -11.08 -2.59
C VAL A 445 0.89 -11.11 -1.07
N MET A 446 -0.36 -10.90 -0.64
CA MET A 446 -0.77 -10.96 0.77
C MET A 446 -0.54 -12.35 1.36
N VAL A 447 -0.85 -13.42 0.62
CA VAL A 447 -0.58 -14.81 1.02
C VAL A 447 0.93 -15.02 1.23
N SER A 448 1.76 -14.51 0.31
CA SER A 448 3.21 -14.56 0.45
C SER A 448 3.69 -13.83 1.72
N ILE A 449 3.20 -12.60 1.95
CA ILE A 449 3.53 -11.84 3.17
C ILE A 449 3.08 -12.60 4.43
N ALA A 450 1.86 -13.12 4.43
CA ALA A 450 1.30 -13.85 5.57
C ALA A 450 2.12 -15.11 5.90
N ARG A 451 2.66 -15.77 4.88
CA ARG A 451 3.57 -16.91 5.03
C ARG A 451 4.91 -16.45 5.61
N ASP A 452 5.53 -15.42 5.01
CA ASP A 452 6.81 -14.86 5.46
C ASP A 452 6.74 -14.38 6.92
N GLU A 453 5.56 -13.91 7.37
CA GLU A 453 5.33 -13.47 8.74
C GLU A 453 4.85 -14.59 9.68
N ASN A 454 4.78 -15.85 9.22
CA ASN A 454 4.23 -16.99 9.96
C ASN A 454 2.82 -16.71 10.50
N PHE A 455 2.06 -15.85 9.79
CA PHE A 455 0.74 -15.39 10.25
C PHE A 455 -0.38 -16.35 9.82
N VAL A 456 -0.40 -16.75 8.53
CA VAL A 456 -1.39 -17.71 8.01
C VAL A 456 -0.68 -18.80 7.21
N TYR A 457 -1.03 -20.05 7.46
CA TYR A 457 -0.68 -21.18 6.62
C TYR A 457 -1.91 -21.59 5.80
N LEU A 458 -1.78 -21.55 4.47
CA LEU A 458 -2.82 -21.97 3.54
C LEU A 458 -2.45 -23.32 2.95
N THR A 459 -3.35 -24.29 2.98
CA THR A 459 -3.15 -25.57 2.35
C THR A 459 -4.43 -26.07 1.66
N ALA A 460 -4.26 -26.67 0.50
CA ALA A 460 -5.30 -27.38 -0.23
C ALA A 460 -4.94 -28.85 -0.43
N ASP A 461 -3.71 -29.22 -0.10
CA ASP A 461 -3.22 -30.60 -0.25
C ASP A 461 -3.68 -31.50 0.89
N ASP A 462 -4.20 -32.66 0.54
CA ASP A 462 -4.58 -33.71 1.49
C ASP A 462 -3.33 -34.39 2.11
N ASN A 463 -2.13 -34.12 1.60
CA ASN A 463 -0.84 -34.64 2.08
C ASN A 463 -0.04 -33.56 2.83
N VAL A 464 -0.54 -33.11 3.96
CA VAL A 464 0.17 -32.17 4.84
C VAL A 464 1.26 -32.95 5.61
N THR A 465 2.42 -33.14 5.00
CA THR A 465 3.51 -33.90 5.62
C THR A 465 4.58 -33.06 6.32
N SER A 466 4.50 -31.72 6.30
CA SER A 466 5.64 -30.90 6.76
C SER A 466 5.31 -29.57 7.44
N VAL A 467 4.21 -29.46 8.17
CA VAL A 467 3.88 -28.22 8.91
C VAL A 467 4.58 -28.17 10.29
N THR A 468 5.47 -29.10 10.58
CA THR A 468 6.02 -29.30 11.92
C THR A 468 7.16 -28.35 12.32
N GLU A 469 7.71 -27.54 11.40
CA GLU A 469 8.91 -26.75 11.69
C GLU A 469 8.67 -25.25 11.86
N GLU A 470 7.51 -24.71 11.54
CA GLU A 470 7.22 -23.27 11.62
C GLU A 470 5.99 -22.97 12.49
N ASN A 471 6.10 -21.95 13.31
CA ASN A 471 5.06 -21.55 14.28
C ASN A 471 4.06 -20.59 13.62
N PHE A 472 3.12 -21.11 12.81
CA PHE A 472 2.04 -20.32 12.23
C PHE A 472 0.93 -20.02 13.24
N ARG A 473 0.34 -18.83 13.18
CA ARG A 473 -0.77 -18.40 14.04
C ARG A 473 -2.13 -18.93 13.59
N HIS A 474 -2.36 -18.98 12.29
CA HIS A 474 -3.65 -19.36 11.71
C HIS A 474 -3.45 -20.39 10.61
N VAL A 475 -4.38 -21.32 10.50
CA VAL A 475 -4.43 -22.30 9.40
C VAL A 475 -5.75 -22.11 8.65
N SER A 476 -5.68 -22.10 7.33
CA SER A 476 -6.86 -22.15 6.46
C SER A 476 -6.72 -23.33 5.51
N TYR A 477 -7.69 -24.21 5.52
CA TYR A 477 -7.70 -25.44 4.71
C TYR A 477 -8.80 -25.36 3.64
N HIS A 478 -8.41 -25.52 2.39
CA HIS A 478 -9.29 -25.41 1.22
C HIS A 478 -9.51 -26.77 0.52
N GLY A 479 -8.99 -27.88 1.08
CA GLY A 479 -9.14 -29.24 0.53
C GLY A 479 -10.44 -29.96 0.94
N ARG A 480 -10.60 -31.17 0.46
CA ARG A 480 -11.80 -31.98 0.70
C ARG A 480 -11.76 -32.85 1.98
N LYS A 481 -10.58 -33.25 2.42
CA LYS A 481 -10.39 -34.05 3.63
C LYS A 481 -9.28 -33.47 4.51
N PHE A 482 -9.61 -33.15 5.73
CA PHE A 482 -8.65 -32.60 6.68
C PHE A 482 -8.11 -33.71 7.60
N LEU A 483 -6.82 -33.95 7.56
CA LEU A 483 -6.14 -34.91 8.44
C LEU A 483 -5.61 -34.19 9.68
N LYS A 484 -6.30 -34.38 10.80
CA LYS A 484 -5.99 -33.77 12.09
C LYS A 484 -4.61 -34.18 12.69
N GLU A 485 -4.09 -35.31 12.23
CA GLU A 485 -2.95 -35.99 12.89
C GLU A 485 -1.57 -35.41 12.56
N CYS A 486 -1.46 -34.57 11.53
CA CYS A 486 -0.18 -34.10 11.00
C CYS A 486 0.21 -32.68 11.45
N ILE A 487 -0.57 -32.04 12.30
CA ILE A 487 -0.36 -30.64 12.66
C ILE A 487 -0.13 -30.51 14.18
N ASP A 488 0.95 -29.84 14.57
CA ASP A 488 1.18 -29.45 15.96
C ASP A 488 0.32 -28.23 16.29
N TRP A 489 -0.78 -28.47 16.98
CA TRP A 489 -1.80 -27.46 17.30
C TRP A 489 -1.39 -26.47 18.40
N ARG A 490 -0.27 -26.68 19.07
CA ARG A 490 0.12 -25.89 20.26
C ARG A 490 0.26 -24.39 19.96
N HIS A 491 0.69 -24.03 18.77
CA HIS A 491 0.92 -22.63 18.38
C HIS A 491 -0.20 -22.01 17.57
N PHE A 492 -1.20 -22.78 17.15
CA PHE A 492 -2.28 -22.27 16.30
C PHE A 492 -3.40 -21.62 17.13
N ARG A 493 -3.81 -20.44 16.70
CA ARG A 493 -4.92 -19.70 17.31
C ARG A 493 -6.25 -19.92 16.60
N SER A 494 -6.25 -20.45 15.41
CA SER A 494 -7.51 -20.74 14.72
C SER A 494 -7.39 -21.65 13.49
N UNK A 495 -8.36 -22.27 13.20
CA UNK A 495 -8.55 -23.03 12.00
C UNK A 495 -9.67 -22.41 11.26
N UNK A 496 -9.59 -22.22 10.35
CA UNK A 496 -10.59 -21.65 9.55
C UNK A 496 -10.87 -22.33 8.36
#